data_5ae6629fd2adee29a7e17cfd7b17c282
#
_entry.id   5ae6629fd2adee29a7e17cfd7b17c282
#
_cell.length_a   1.000
_cell.length_b   1.000
_cell.length_c   1.000
_cell.angle_alpha   90.00
_cell.angle_beta   90.00
_cell.angle_gamma   90.00
#
_symmetry.space_group_name_H-M   'P 1'
#
loop_
_entity.id
_entity.type
_entity.pdbx_description
1 polymer ?
#
loop_
_entity_poly.entity_id
_entity_poly.type
_entity_poly.pdbx_seq_one_letter_code
_entity_poly.pdbx_strand_id
1 'polypeptide(L)'
;MKKTTSDQHAMKKRCFLKFRKYLTLLVVLLCPAVCASAETPSNSPKDVSASHSDGFSVAQSAVALRFQCAPSSISQVIDAPDGSLLVLYNTEGTDAWQCRLSRFSPSGNEMWQYVVSEYAPDSGYGSAVDLFVSDSEITLDAYETREQTAYREAILTWDGTVRRRKTIRVADDMRQRIHDFPLYTVREFYTNARAQILCKQTGNSTMVDIPNGFPVFAQIGDLLICATVEDDLVAFQAMDQQGTLRFIEGNAGDGLELKCFAGIRDQKVYSLFTREDDGVQWLLCSIDLDENTLEWTEIPLNHDLVWYAAAAAIIPDGIVFAQHDGEQHQLYFTLLKWDGTHANFLSRIPNGYHQFLDPRDEKSIRAILWDGVSDCASLVTYTPACCAR
;
A
#
# COMPACT_ATOMS: atom_id res chain seq x y z
N MET A 1 8.99 34.39 29.32
CA MET A 1 9.17 34.67 27.89
C MET A 1 8.21 33.80 27.13
N LYS A 2 7.17 34.35 26.52
CA LYS A 2 6.16 33.59 25.79
C LYS A 2 6.70 33.36 24.37
N LYS A 3 7.04 32.14 23.99
CA LYS A 3 7.24 31.78 22.59
C LYS A 3 5.87 31.75 21.91
N THR A 4 5.73 32.50 20.83
CA THR A 4 4.47 32.74 20.14
C THR A 4 4.12 31.51 19.28
N THR A 5 2.86 31.16 19.29
CA THR A 5 2.19 30.10 18.51
C THR A 5 2.44 30.14 16.98
N SER A 6 3.06 31.23 16.48
CA SER A 6 3.42 31.44 15.08
C SER A 6 4.57 30.52 14.59
N ASP A 7 5.51 30.17 15.47
CA ASP A 7 6.69 29.39 15.05
C ASP A 7 6.38 27.89 14.89
N GLN A 8 5.41 27.36 15.65
CA GLN A 8 4.98 25.96 15.48
C GLN A 8 4.24 25.73 14.17
N HIS A 9 3.44 26.72 13.70
CA HIS A 9 2.74 26.61 12.41
C HIS A 9 3.69 26.69 11.21
N ALA A 10 4.77 27.45 11.32
CA ALA A 10 5.80 27.54 10.28
C ALA A 10 6.65 26.28 10.18
N MET A 11 6.87 25.58 11.29
CA MET A 11 7.62 24.33 11.36
C MET A 11 6.80 23.17 10.74
N LYS A 12 5.50 23.06 11.09
CA LYS A 12 4.57 22.08 10.49
C LYS A 12 4.47 22.23 8.97
N LYS A 13 4.39 23.45 8.43
CA LYS A 13 4.38 23.69 6.97
C LYS A 13 5.70 23.30 6.28
N ARG A 14 6.84 23.42 6.93
CA ARG A 14 8.14 23.04 6.35
C ARG A 14 8.35 21.52 6.28
N CYS A 15 7.85 20.75 7.24
CA CYS A 15 7.87 19.29 7.17
C CYS A 15 6.96 18.76 6.05
N PHE A 16 5.74 19.28 5.94
CA PHE A 16 4.80 18.86 4.89
C PHE A 16 5.33 19.10 3.47
N LEU A 17 6.02 20.21 3.25
CA LEU A 17 6.66 20.53 1.97
C LEU A 17 7.91 19.69 1.66
N LYS A 18 8.64 19.23 2.68
CA LYS A 18 9.81 18.36 2.48
C LYS A 18 9.39 16.94 2.10
N PHE A 19 8.41 16.34 2.78
CA PHE A 19 7.96 14.97 2.50
C PHE A 19 7.36 14.85 1.09
N ARG A 20 6.59 15.85 0.65
CA ARG A 20 6.02 15.88 -0.71
C ARG A 20 7.09 16.10 -1.81
N LYS A 21 8.18 16.81 -1.52
CA LYS A 21 9.29 16.98 -2.47
C LYS A 21 10.11 15.71 -2.69
N TYR A 22 10.24 14.85 -1.69
CA TYR A 22 10.99 13.59 -1.85
C TYR A 22 10.19 12.55 -2.63
N LEU A 23 8.86 12.49 -2.47
CA LEU A 23 8.04 11.57 -3.25
C LEU A 23 7.93 11.95 -4.73
N THR A 24 8.01 13.25 -5.07
CA THR A 24 7.94 13.73 -6.46
C THR A 24 9.31 13.84 -7.13
N LEU A 25 10.41 13.92 -6.36
CA LEU A 25 11.76 14.07 -6.92
C LEU A 25 12.41 12.74 -7.32
N LEU A 26 11.92 11.61 -6.81
CA LEU A 26 12.45 10.28 -7.16
C LEU A 26 11.98 9.79 -8.54
N VAL A 27 11.01 10.44 -9.16
CA VAL A 27 10.44 10.03 -10.47
C VAL A 27 11.06 10.75 -11.67
N VAL A 28 11.88 11.81 -11.49
CA VAL A 28 12.26 12.71 -12.61
C VAL A 28 13.74 12.64 -13.03
N LEU A 29 14.60 11.90 -12.37
CA LEU A 29 16.01 11.83 -12.76
C LEU A 29 16.44 10.38 -13.02
N LEU A 30 16.45 9.99 -14.26
CA LEU A 30 17.36 9.09 -14.96
C LEU A 30 16.64 8.36 -16.11
N CYS A 31 16.70 8.95 -17.29
CA CYS A 31 16.57 8.22 -18.54
C CYS A 31 17.79 8.49 -19.41
N PRO A 32 18.58 7.49 -19.79
CA PRO A 32 19.12 7.45 -21.14
C PRO A 32 18.49 6.29 -21.92
N ALA A 33 18.00 6.62 -23.10
CA ALA A 33 17.48 5.70 -24.08
C ALA A 33 18.53 4.67 -24.50
N VAL A 34 18.17 3.39 -24.41
CA VAL A 34 18.79 2.31 -25.16
C VAL A 34 17.71 1.59 -25.93
N CYS A 35 17.68 1.78 -27.25
CA CYS A 35 16.91 0.97 -28.17
C CYS A 35 17.47 -0.47 -28.18
N ALA A 36 16.68 -1.44 -27.76
CA ALA A 36 16.94 -2.85 -28.02
C ALA A 36 15.69 -3.48 -28.66
N SER A 37 15.93 -4.19 -29.72
CA SER A 37 15.02 -4.85 -30.64
C SER A 37 14.00 -5.75 -29.92
N ALA A 38 12.72 -5.57 -30.25
CA ALA A 38 11.61 -6.39 -29.78
C ALA A 38 11.66 -7.80 -30.37
N GLU A 39 11.96 -8.79 -29.54
CA GLU A 39 11.59 -10.18 -29.78
C GLU A 39 10.17 -10.41 -29.24
N THR A 40 9.30 -10.93 -30.09
CA THR A 40 7.92 -11.30 -29.76
C THR A 40 7.91 -12.35 -28.63
N PRO A 41 7.28 -12.10 -27.47
CA PRO A 41 7.25 -13.09 -26.41
C PRO A 41 6.27 -14.22 -26.74
N SER A 42 6.77 -15.44 -26.73
CA SER A 42 5.97 -16.66 -26.84
C SER A 42 5.05 -16.84 -25.64
N ASN A 43 3.77 -17.06 -25.89
CA ASN A 43 2.71 -17.32 -24.92
C ASN A 43 2.88 -18.67 -24.22
N SER A 44 3.65 -18.73 -23.17
CA SER A 44 3.50 -19.74 -22.11
C SER A 44 4.03 -19.17 -20.81
N PRO A 45 3.38 -19.40 -19.65
CA PRO A 45 3.96 -19.02 -18.37
C PRO A 45 5.27 -19.80 -18.22
N LYS A 46 6.39 -19.08 -18.29
CA LYS A 46 7.69 -19.67 -17.98
C LYS A 46 7.72 -19.87 -16.47
N ASP A 47 7.76 -21.15 -16.07
CA ASP A 47 8.13 -21.54 -14.73
C ASP A 47 9.48 -20.88 -14.39
N VAL A 48 9.45 -19.89 -13.51
CA VAL A 48 10.68 -19.26 -13.01
C VAL A 48 11.29 -20.25 -12.04
N SER A 49 12.49 -20.70 -12.36
CA SER A 49 13.27 -21.67 -11.58
C SER A 49 13.36 -21.25 -10.12
N ALA A 50 12.78 -22.06 -9.22
CA ALA A 50 12.99 -21.93 -7.78
C ALA A 50 14.47 -22.23 -7.46
N SER A 51 15.20 -21.27 -6.93
CA SER A 51 16.48 -21.51 -6.27
C SER A 51 16.19 -21.84 -4.80
N HIS A 52 16.76 -22.90 -4.27
CA HIS A 52 16.56 -23.34 -2.90
C HIS A 52 17.65 -22.76 -1.99
N SER A 53 17.24 -22.18 -0.87
CA SER A 53 18.10 -21.99 0.31
C SER A 53 17.77 -23.03 1.38
N ASP A 54 18.65 -23.25 2.33
CA ASP A 54 18.49 -24.29 3.36
C ASP A 54 17.18 -24.11 4.17
N GLY A 55 16.16 -24.88 3.80
CA GLY A 55 14.91 -25.04 4.54
C GLY A 55 13.77 -24.05 4.21
N PHE A 56 13.91 -23.21 3.18
CA PHE A 56 12.91 -22.22 2.80
C PHE A 56 12.81 -22.08 1.28
N SER A 57 11.60 -21.96 0.75
CA SER A 57 11.33 -21.72 -0.67
C SER A 57 10.23 -20.69 -0.86
N VAL A 58 10.24 -20.01 -2.00
CA VAL A 58 9.17 -19.09 -2.41
C VAL A 58 8.67 -19.51 -3.77
N ALA A 59 7.44 -20.01 -3.82
CA ALA A 59 6.76 -20.27 -5.07
C ALA A 59 6.25 -18.95 -5.67
N GLN A 60 6.36 -18.81 -6.98
CA GLN A 60 5.91 -17.61 -7.69
C GLN A 60 4.86 -18.00 -8.72
N SER A 61 3.75 -17.27 -8.74
CA SER A 61 2.78 -17.28 -9.83
C SER A 61 2.57 -15.87 -10.36
N ALA A 62 2.33 -15.73 -11.66
CA ALA A 62 2.16 -14.44 -12.28
C ALA A 62 0.97 -14.43 -13.24
N VAL A 63 0.22 -13.33 -13.25
CA VAL A 63 -0.84 -13.04 -14.22
C VAL A 63 -0.43 -11.81 -15.00
N ALA A 64 -0.32 -11.93 -16.33
CA ALA A 64 -0.04 -10.78 -17.19
C ALA A 64 -1.32 -9.95 -17.36
N LEU A 65 -1.26 -8.68 -16.98
CA LEU A 65 -2.32 -7.69 -17.20
C LEU A 65 -2.01 -6.94 -18.48
N ARG A 66 -2.92 -7.00 -19.46
CA ARG A 66 -2.76 -6.33 -20.75
C ARG A 66 -3.64 -5.09 -20.81
N PHE A 67 -3.01 -3.94 -20.83
CA PHE A 67 -3.66 -2.64 -20.90
C PHE A 67 -3.88 -2.21 -22.36
N GLN A 68 -4.95 -1.47 -22.63
CA GLN A 68 -5.11 -0.79 -23.91
C GLN A 68 -4.17 0.42 -24.05
N CYS A 69 -3.75 1.01 -22.93
CA CYS A 69 -2.79 2.10 -22.88
C CYS A 69 -1.71 1.76 -21.85
N ALA A 70 -0.44 1.88 -22.24
CA ALA A 70 0.69 1.58 -21.35
C ALA A 70 0.62 2.41 -20.06
N PRO A 71 0.72 1.79 -18.87
CA PRO A 71 0.77 2.51 -17.61
C PRO A 71 2.14 3.16 -17.41
N SER A 72 2.18 4.47 -17.21
CA SER A 72 3.40 5.18 -16.76
C SER A 72 3.60 5.04 -15.26
N SER A 73 2.51 4.98 -14.52
CA SER A 73 2.52 4.65 -13.09
C SER A 73 1.23 3.93 -12.69
N ILE A 74 1.31 3.01 -11.73
CA ILE A 74 0.17 2.34 -11.14
C ILE A 74 -0.01 2.86 -9.72
N SER A 75 -1.19 3.36 -9.41
CA SER A 75 -1.48 4.00 -8.12
C SER A 75 -2.14 3.06 -7.14
N GLN A 76 -3.06 2.21 -7.63
CA GLN A 76 -3.83 1.32 -6.76
C GLN A 76 -4.29 0.07 -7.51
N VAL A 77 -4.31 -1.06 -6.80
CA VAL A 77 -4.85 -2.33 -7.28
C VAL A 77 -5.80 -2.87 -6.23
N ILE A 78 -7.03 -3.14 -6.63
CA ILE A 78 -8.08 -3.65 -5.75
C ILE A 78 -8.63 -4.96 -6.30
N ASP A 79 -8.77 -5.96 -5.45
CA ASP A 79 -9.45 -7.21 -5.77
C ASP A 79 -10.97 -7.00 -5.73
N ALA A 80 -11.65 -7.36 -6.80
CA ALA A 80 -13.11 -7.39 -6.84
C ALA A 80 -13.65 -8.71 -6.23
N PRO A 81 -14.90 -8.71 -5.73
CA PRO A 81 -15.50 -9.89 -5.12
C PRO A 81 -15.57 -11.13 -6.04
N ASP A 82 -15.62 -10.93 -7.35
CA ASP A 82 -15.65 -12.00 -8.36
C ASP A 82 -14.26 -12.48 -8.81
N GLY A 83 -13.20 -12.03 -8.16
CA GLY A 83 -11.82 -12.36 -8.48
C GLY A 83 -11.23 -11.56 -9.65
N SER A 84 -11.97 -10.62 -10.23
CA SER A 84 -11.41 -9.62 -11.15
C SER A 84 -10.60 -8.56 -10.39
N LEU A 85 -9.84 -7.73 -11.12
CA LEU A 85 -9.00 -6.69 -10.55
C LEU A 85 -9.41 -5.32 -11.07
N LEU A 86 -9.42 -4.33 -10.19
CA LEU A 86 -9.45 -2.92 -10.57
C LEU A 86 -8.04 -2.36 -10.44
N VAL A 87 -7.58 -1.68 -11.46
CA VAL A 87 -6.26 -1.02 -11.49
C VAL A 87 -6.44 0.44 -11.83
N LEU A 88 -6.05 1.31 -10.88
CA LEU A 88 -5.97 2.75 -11.08
C LEU A 88 -4.55 3.11 -11.49
N TYR A 89 -4.39 3.76 -12.63
CA TYR A 89 -3.08 4.03 -13.22
C TYR A 89 -3.07 5.32 -14.03
N ASN A 90 -1.88 5.86 -14.26
CA ASN A 90 -1.67 7.00 -15.13
C ASN A 90 -1.07 6.57 -16.46
N THR A 91 -1.42 7.29 -17.51
CA THR A 91 -0.83 7.17 -18.85
C THR A 91 -0.31 8.52 -19.29
N GLU A 92 0.82 8.51 -19.99
CA GLU A 92 1.41 9.69 -20.60
C GLU A 92 0.93 9.84 -22.05
N GLY A 93 0.34 10.98 -22.34
CA GLY A 93 -0.02 11.38 -23.71
C GLY A 93 0.80 12.58 -24.16
N THR A 94 0.81 12.87 -25.47
CA THR A 94 1.53 14.01 -26.03
C THR A 94 0.97 15.35 -25.56
N ASP A 95 -0.34 15.44 -25.43
CA ASP A 95 -1.04 16.71 -25.11
C ASP A 95 -1.56 16.75 -23.68
N ALA A 96 -1.89 15.60 -23.11
CA ALA A 96 -2.39 15.46 -21.75
C ALA A 96 -2.03 14.11 -21.15
N TRP A 97 -1.80 14.09 -19.86
CA TRP A 97 -1.72 12.87 -19.08
C TRP A 97 -3.13 12.49 -18.60
N GLN A 98 -3.38 11.20 -18.43
CA GLN A 98 -4.68 10.71 -18.00
C GLN A 98 -4.54 9.77 -16.82
N CYS A 99 -5.40 9.97 -15.81
CA CYS A 99 -5.65 8.96 -14.79
C CYS A 99 -6.79 8.07 -15.28
N ARG A 100 -6.59 6.75 -15.25
CA ARG A 100 -7.50 5.74 -15.76
C ARG A 100 -7.80 4.68 -14.72
N LEU A 101 -9.01 4.17 -14.75
CA LEU A 101 -9.39 2.96 -14.04
C LEU A 101 -9.70 1.87 -15.08
N SER A 102 -9.08 0.70 -14.92
CA SER A 102 -9.39 -0.47 -15.73
C SER A 102 -9.77 -1.66 -14.86
N ARG A 103 -10.68 -2.48 -15.36
CA ARG A 103 -11.03 -3.76 -14.77
C ARG A 103 -10.47 -4.89 -15.60
N PHE A 104 -9.79 -5.82 -14.93
CA PHE A 104 -9.19 -7.01 -15.55
C PHE A 104 -9.90 -8.27 -15.09
N SER A 105 -10.12 -9.21 -16.01
CA SER A 105 -10.56 -10.56 -15.67
C SER A 105 -9.48 -11.28 -14.83
N PRO A 106 -9.82 -12.38 -14.15
CA PRO A 106 -8.82 -13.21 -13.45
C PRO A 106 -7.69 -13.72 -14.35
N SER A 107 -7.91 -13.79 -15.68
CA SER A 107 -6.90 -14.16 -16.66
C SER A 107 -6.06 -12.99 -17.19
N GLY A 108 -6.24 -11.77 -16.67
CA GLY A 108 -5.46 -10.58 -16.99
C GLY A 108 -5.91 -9.83 -18.27
N ASN A 109 -7.06 -10.17 -18.84
CA ASN A 109 -7.60 -9.40 -19.96
C ASN A 109 -8.38 -8.19 -19.47
N GLU A 110 -8.11 -7.02 -20.05
CA GLU A 110 -8.86 -5.80 -19.76
C GLU A 110 -10.31 -5.94 -20.26
N MET A 111 -11.26 -5.84 -19.35
CA MET A 111 -12.70 -5.97 -19.60
C MET A 111 -13.31 -4.64 -20.04
N TRP A 112 -12.92 -3.57 -19.36
CA TRP A 112 -13.29 -2.18 -19.67
C TRP A 112 -12.29 -1.21 -19.04
N GLN A 113 -12.27 0.03 -19.56
CA GLN A 113 -11.52 1.14 -18.99
C GLN A 113 -12.37 2.40 -18.89
N TYR A 114 -12.02 3.28 -17.97
CA TYR A 114 -12.65 4.56 -17.72
C TYR A 114 -11.59 5.64 -17.51
N VAL A 115 -11.68 6.77 -18.24
CA VAL A 115 -10.84 7.94 -18.01
C VAL A 115 -11.41 8.73 -16.84
N VAL A 116 -10.69 8.73 -15.73
CA VAL A 116 -11.08 9.38 -14.48
C VAL A 116 -10.85 10.89 -14.58
N SER A 117 -9.65 11.27 -15.01
CA SER A 117 -9.25 12.68 -15.16
C SER A 117 -8.19 12.84 -16.25
N GLU A 118 -8.15 14.05 -16.84
CA GLU A 118 -7.11 14.50 -17.72
C GLU A 118 -6.43 15.73 -17.10
N TYR A 119 -5.12 15.82 -17.23
CA TYR A 119 -4.33 16.89 -16.64
C TYR A 119 -3.10 17.24 -17.47
N ALA A 120 -2.65 18.49 -17.37
CA ALA A 120 -1.45 18.91 -18.06
C ALA A 120 -0.20 18.24 -17.45
N PRO A 121 0.81 17.87 -18.25
CA PRO A 121 2.02 17.20 -17.77
C PRO A 121 2.72 17.94 -16.62
N ASP A 122 2.66 19.27 -16.61
CA ASP A 122 3.32 20.12 -15.62
C ASP A 122 2.49 20.34 -14.34
N SER A 123 1.21 19.95 -14.34
CA SER A 123 0.32 20.27 -13.21
C SER A 123 0.56 19.44 -11.98
N GLY A 124 0.97 18.19 -12.14
CA GLY A 124 1.23 17.24 -11.05
C GLY A 124 0.00 16.88 -10.18
N TYR A 125 -1.20 17.36 -10.55
CA TYR A 125 -2.40 17.33 -9.69
C TYR A 125 -3.55 16.48 -10.17
N GLY A 126 -3.71 16.26 -11.43
CA GLY A 126 -4.85 15.49 -11.96
C GLY A 126 -4.82 13.99 -11.67
N SER A 127 -3.77 13.48 -11.00
CA SER A 127 -3.61 12.09 -10.63
C SER A 127 -4.08 11.77 -9.20
N ALA A 128 -4.46 12.77 -8.40
CA ALA A 128 -4.99 12.53 -7.07
C ALA A 128 -6.44 12.03 -7.18
N VAL A 129 -6.63 10.74 -7.04
CA VAL A 129 -7.92 10.06 -7.13
C VAL A 129 -8.06 9.14 -5.94
N ASP A 130 -9.18 9.24 -5.24
CA ASP A 130 -9.60 8.23 -4.26
C ASP A 130 -10.55 7.26 -4.95
N LEU A 131 -10.29 5.98 -4.78
CA LEU A 131 -11.06 4.87 -5.34
C LEU A 131 -11.69 4.07 -4.21
N PHE A 132 -13.02 3.94 -4.25
CA PHE A 132 -13.78 3.16 -3.29
C PHE A 132 -14.60 2.11 -4.02
N VAL A 133 -14.73 0.95 -3.41
CA VAL A 133 -15.52 -0.14 -3.94
C VAL A 133 -16.54 -0.66 -2.93
N SER A 134 -17.72 -0.98 -3.40
CA SER A 134 -18.76 -1.69 -2.65
C SER A 134 -19.23 -2.88 -3.47
N ASP A 135 -20.11 -3.70 -2.89
CA ASP A 135 -20.67 -4.85 -3.61
C ASP A 135 -21.41 -4.48 -4.91
N SER A 136 -21.91 -3.25 -5.01
CA SER A 136 -22.75 -2.79 -6.13
C SER A 136 -22.12 -1.71 -6.99
N GLU A 137 -21.16 -0.96 -6.48
CA GLU A 137 -20.69 0.29 -7.09
C GLU A 137 -19.19 0.53 -6.88
N ILE A 138 -18.62 1.26 -7.82
CA ILE A 138 -17.25 1.79 -7.78
C ILE A 138 -17.39 3.31 -7.74
N THR A 139 -16.82 3.95 -6.72
CA THR A 139 -16.81 5.41 -6.59
C THR A 139 -15.39 5.94 -6.80
N LEU A 140 -15.27 6.98 -7.59
CA LEU A 140 -14.03 7.67 -7.91
C LEU A 140 -14.18 9.15 -7.57
N ASP A 141 -13.32 9.67 -6.70
CA ASP A 141 -13.23 11.08 -6.35
C ASP A 141 -11.92 11.66 -6.90
N ALA A 142 -12.00 12.32 -8.06
CA ALA A 142 -10.87 12.94 -8.72
C ALA A 142 -10.73 14.41 -8.31
N TYR A 143 -9.65 14.77 -7.61
CA TYR A 143 -9.41 16.13 -7.13
C TYR A 143 -9.00 17.06 -8.27
N GLU A 144 -9.66 18.22 -8.32
CA GLU A 144 -9.44 19.23 -9.38
C GLU A 144 -8.39 20.28 -9.00
N THR A 145 -8.13 20.45 -7.70
CA THR A 145 -7.24 21.49 -7.19
C THR A 145 -6.23 20.95 -6.20
N ARG A 146 -5.12 21.66 -6.06
CA ARG A 146 -4.05 21.39 -5.10
C ARG A 146 -4.51 21.38 -3.66
N GLU A 147 -5.44 22.27 -3.36
CA GLU A 147 -6.01 22.42 -2.03
C GLU A 147 -7.08 21.37 -1.72
N GLN A 148 -7.41 20.51 -2.69
CA GLN A 148 -8.44 19.49 -2.56
C GLN A 148 -9.81 20.04 -2.11
N THR A 149 -10.12 21.27 -2.53
CA THR A 149 -11.37 21.95 -2.17
C THR A 149 -12.53 21.59 -3.09
N ALA A 150 -12.26 20.93 -4.20
CA ALA A 150 -13.26 20.40 -5.11
C ALA A 150 -12.77 19.10 -5.74
N TYR A 151 -13.71 18.16 -5.93
CA TYR A 151 -13.45 16.93 -6.66
C TYR A 151 -14.62 16.56 -7.57
N ARG A 152 -14.31 15.82 -8.61
CA ARG A 152 -15.31 15.17 -9.47
C ARG A 152 -15.57 13.77 -8.99
N GLU A 153 -16.79 13.55 -8.49
CA GLU A 153 -17.28 12.22 -8.14
C GLU A 153 -17.82 11.54 -9.41
N ALA A 154 -17.37 10.32 -9.65
CA ALA A 154 -17.97 9.43 -10.61
C ALA A 154 -18.37 8.12 -9.93
N ILE A 155 -19.63 7.68 -10.11
CA ILE A 155 -20.11 6.38 -9.63
C ILE A 155 -20.32 5.48 -10.83
N LEU A 156 -19.65 4.32 -10.82
CA LEU A 156 -19.73 3.30 -11.85
C LEU A 156 -20.33 2.02 -11.27
N THR A 157 -20.97 1.26 -12.12
CA THR A 157 -21.30 -0.15 -11.87
C THR A 157 -20.10 -1.03 -12.19
N TRP A 158 -20.12 -2.27 -11.71
CA TRP A 158 -19.07 -3.25 -11.97
C TRP A 158 -18.86 -3.59 -13.47
N ASP A 159 -19.81 -3.30 -14.33
CA ASP A 159 -19.69 -3.41 -15.79
C ASP A 159 -19.06 -2.18 -16.47
N GLY A 160 -18.68 -1.17 -15.69
CA GLY A 160 -18.06 0.07 -16.18
C GLY A 160 -19.06 1.14 -16.60
N THR A 161 -20.37 0.92 -16.45
CA THR A 161 -21.38 1.92 -16.80
C THR A 161 -21.40 3.04 -15.75
N VAL A 162 -21.29 4.28 -16.21
CA VAL A 162 -21.35 5.45 -15.34
C VAL A 162 -22.79 5.75 -14.93
N ARG A 163 -23.11 5.64 -13.65
CA ARG A 163 -24.41 5.97 -13.08
C ARG A 163 -24.57 7.44 -12.77
N ARG A 164 -23.52 8.06 -12.25
CA ARG A 164 -23.54 9.45 -11.79
C ARG A 164 -22.21 10.13 -11.98
N ARG A 165 -22.25 11.40 -12.33
CA ARG A 165 -21.09 12.32 -12.28
C ARG A 165 -21.55 13.63 -11.65
N LYS A 166 -20.77 14.17 -10.72
CA LYS A 166 -21.02 15.50 -10.17
C LYS A 166 -19.71 16.11 -9.66
N THR A 167 -19.62 17.45 -9.66
CA THR A 167 -18.56 18.16 -8.95
C THR A 167 -19.05 18.47 -7.55
N ILE A 168 -18.24 18.13 -6.56
CA ILE A 168 -18.49 18.38 -5.14
C ILE A 168 -17.47 19.39 -4.68
N ARG A 169 -17.94 20.47 -4.05
CA ARG A 169 -17.09 21.40 -3.30
C ARG A 169 -17.12 21.00 -1.85
N VAL A 170 -15.94 20.90 -1.26
CA VAL A 170 -15.75 20.48 0.12
C VAL A 170 -15.30 21.69 0.92
N ALA A 171 -16.02 22.00 1.99
CA ALA A 171 -15.57 22.98 2.96
C ALA A 171 -14.29 22.45 3.65
N ASP A 172 -13.37 23.34 4.03
CA ASP A 172 -12.08 22.93 4.61
C ASP A 172 -12.19 22.05 5.85
N ASP A 173 -13.26 22.23 6.61
CA ASP A 173 -13.58 21.48 7.81
C ASP A 173 -14.25 20.11 7.56
N MET A 174 -14.59 19.81 6.31
CA MET A 174 -15.20 18.54 5.90
C MET A 174 -14.29 17.69 5.01
N ARG A 175 -13.00 18.00 4.94
CA ARG A 175 -12.05 17.17 4.21
C ARG A 175 -11.93 15.82 4.89
N GLN A 176 -12.17 14.77 4.10
CA GLN A 176 -12.09 13.39 4.56
C GLN A 176 -11.27 12.56 3.60
N ARG A 177 -10.67 11.52 4.11
CA ARG A 177 -10.10 10.42 3.34
C ARG A 177 -10.91 9.16 3.66
N ILE A 178 -11.16 8.35 2.65
CA ILE A 178 -11.89 7.10 2.86
C ILE A 178 -10.92 5.95 2.58
N HIS A 179 -10.87 5.01 3.52
CA HIS A 179 -10.17 3.75 3.37
C HIS A 179 -11.25 2.67 3.32
N ASP A 180 -11.22 1.86 2.27
CA ASP A 180 -12.21 0.82 2.05
C ASP A 180 -11.56 -0.57 2.13
N PHE A 181 -12.02 -1.36 3.09
CA PHE A 181 -11.55 -2.71 3.36
C PHE A 181 -12.69 -3.71 3.16
N PRO A 182 -12.42 -5.01 3.02
CA PRO A 182 -13.46 -6.04 2.88
C PRO A 182 -14.57 -5.97 3.93
N LEU A 183 -14.24 -5.76 5.21
CA LEU A 183 -15.20 -5.75 6.31
C LEU A 183 -15.50 -4.34 6.85
N TYR A 184 -14.69 -3.34 6.52
CA TYR A 184 -14.79 -2.01 7.11
C TYR A 184 -14.70 -0.91 6.05
N THR A 185 -15.39 0.21 6.31
CA THR A 185 -15.14 1.49 5.64
C THR A 185 -14.75 2.50 6.71
N VAL A 186 -13.61 3.15 6.52
CA VAL A 186 -13.09 4.18 7.44
C VAL A 186 -13.16 5.53 6.75
N ARG A 187 -13.81 6.51 7.38
CA ARG A 187 -13.81 7.92 6.96
C ARG A 187 -12.96 8.71 7.95
N GLU A 188 -11.76 9.05 7.54
CA GLU A 188 -10.82 9.86 8.29
C GLU A 188 -11.09 11.34 8.07
N PHE A 189 -11.28 12.11 9.12
CA PHE A 189 -11.52 13.56 9.08
C PHE A 189 -10.26 14.32 9.48
N TYR A 190 -9.64 14.99 8.52
CA TYR A 190 -8.34 15.64 8.71
C TYR A 190 -8.33 16.79 9.74
N THR A 191 -9.48 17.41 9.98
CA THR A 191 -9.57 18.64 10.77
C THR A 191 -9.69 18.41 12.25
N ASN A 192 -10.13 17.24 12.69
CA ASN A 192 -10.46 16.97 14.08
C ASN A 192 -9.87 15.67 14.63
N ALA A 193 -8.91 15.07 13.90
CA ALA A 193 -8.24 13.83 14.29
C ALA A 193 -9.23 12.72 14.70
N ARG A 194 -10.25 12.49 13.86
CA ARG A 194 -11.29 11.48 14.08
C ARG A 194 -11.50 10.63 12.86
N ALA A 195 -11.98 9.42 13.10
CA ALA A 195 -12.46 8.56 12.04
C ALA A 195 -13.84 7.99 12.38
N GLN A 196 -14.71 7.94 11.37
CA GLN A 196 -15.91 7.16 11.40
C GLN A 196 -15.63 5.79 10.81
N ILE A 197 -15.81 4.74 11.59
CA ILE A 197 -15.60 3.35 11.16
C ILE A 197 -16.96 2.69 11.03
N LEU A 198 -17.25 2.19 9.83
CA LEU A 198 -18.44 1.40 9.52
C LEU A 198 -18.04 -0.07 9.36
N CYS A 199 -18.59 -0.95 10.18
CA CYS A 199 -18.52 -2.39 9.93
C CYS A 199 -19.59 -2.77 8.90
N LYS A 200 -19.17 -3.24 7.73
CA LYS A 200 -20.08 -3.55 6.61
C LYS A 200 -20.99 -4.74 6.92
N GLN A 201 -20.51 -5.69 7.71
CA GLN A 201 -21.25 -6.91 8.04
C GLN A 201 -22.39 -6.64 9.04
N THR A 202 -22.13 -5.83 10.07
CA THR A 202 -23.12 -5.55 11.13
C THR A 202 -23.92 -4.27 10.85
N GLY A 203 -23.41 -3.39 9.99
CA GLY A 203 -23.95 -2.04 9.77
C GLY A 203 -23.67 -1.06 10.92
N ASN A 204 -22.94 -1.48 11.94
CA ASN A 204 -22.59 -0.63 13.06
C ASN A 204 -21.57 0.45 12.64
N SER A 205 -21.79 1.67 13.12
CA SER A 205 -20.88 2.78 12.87
C SER A 205 -20.41 3.37 14.19
N THR A 206 -19.09 3.48 14.34
CA THR A 206 -18.44 4.01 15.54
C THR A 206 -17.56 5.20 15.17
N MET A 207 -17.61 6.26 15.96
CA MET A 207 -16.69 7.38 15.85
C MET A 207 -15.52 7.16 16.82
N VAL A 208 -14.30 7.19 16.32
CA VAL A 208 -13.08 7.03 17.13
C VAL A 208 -12.22 8.28 17.02
N ASP A 209 -11.56 8.64 18.11
CA ASP A 209 -10.48 9.63 18.09
C ASP A 209 -9.21 8.95 17.55
N ILE A 210 -8.54 9.58 16.59
CA ILE A 210 -7.27 9.10 16.06
C ILE A 210 -6.17 9.71 16.92
N PRO A 211 -5.24 8.90 17.45
CA PRO A 211 -4.06 9.43 18.12
C PRO A 211 -3.30 10.42 17.23
N ASN A 212 -2.54 11.32 17.84
CA ASN A 212 -1.70 12.25 17.08
C ASN A 212 -0.77 11.48 16.13
N GLY A 213 -0.45 12.09 15.00
CA GLY A 213 0.40 11.50 13.96
C GLY A 213 -0.34 11.24 12.65
N PHE A 214 0.29 10.47 11.77
CA PHE A 214 -0.29 10.06 10.49
C PHE A 214 -0.86 8.65 10.63
N PRO A 215 -2.20 8.48 10.58
CA PRO A 215 -2.79 7.17 10.74
C PRO A 215 -2.54 6.29 9.51
N VAL A 216 -2.20 5.05 9.77
CA VAL A 216 -2.18 3.97 8.79
C VAL A 216 -3.22 2.95 9.20
N PHE A 217 -4.20 2.74 8.33
CA PHE A 217 -5.26 1.76 8.55
C PHE A 217 -4.95 0.47 7.79
N ALA A 218 -5.23 -0.67 8.41
CA ALA A 218 -5.19 -1.97 7.77
C ALA A 218 -6.27 -2.87 8.33
N GLN A 219 -6.82 -3.74 7.48
CA GLN A 219 -7.63 -4.87 7.94
C GLN A 219 -6.76 -6.11 8.00
N ILE A 220 -6.72 -6.77 9.15
CA ILE A 220 -5.99 -8.02 9.37
C ILE A 220 -6.98 -9.05 9.92
N GLY A 221 -7.32 -10.06 9.14
CA GLY A 221 -8.41 -10.96 9.47
C GLY A 221 -9.72 -10.20 9.70
N ASP A 222 -10.31 -10.38 10.86
CA ASP A 222 -11.56 -9.72 11.27
C ASP A 222 -11.36 -8.39 11.99
N LEU A 223 -10.12 -7.97 12.20
CA LEU A 223 -9.78 -6.73 12.91
C LEU A 223 -9.48 -5.59 11.95
N LEU A 224 -9.98 -4.41 12.29
CA LEU A 224 -9.47 -3.16 11.75
C LEU A 224 -8.43 -2.59 12.70
N ILE A 225 -7.24 -2.30 12.19
CA ILE A 225 -6.14 -1.74 12.95
C ILE A 225 -5.83 -0.35 12.42
N CYS A 226 -5.67 0.60 13.33
CA CYS A 226 -5.12 1.92 13.08
C CYS A 226 -3.80 2.02 13.84
N ALA A 227 -2.71 2.30 13.14
CA ALA A 227 -1.44 2.64 13.77
C ALA A 227 -1.11 4.10 13.49
N THR A 228 -0.63 4.81 14.49
CA THR A 228 -0.08 6.17 14.36
C THR A 228 1.31 6.19 14.94
N VAL A 229 2.19 6.95 14.28
CA VAL A 229 3.55 7.19 14.75
C VAL A 229 3.75 8.69 14.87
N GLU A 230 4.13 9.17 16.06
CA GLU A 230 4.48 10.56 16.30
C GLU A 230 5.75 10.61 17.17
N ASP A 231 6.83 11.14 16.59
CA ASP A 231 8.17 11.17 17.20
C ASP A 231 8.63 9.75 17.60
N ASP A 232 8.67 9.44 18.88
CA ASP A 232 9.09 8.16 19.46
C ASP A 232 7.92 7.27 19.93
N LEU A 233 6.69 7.77 19.80
CA LEU A 233 5.48 7.09 20.28
C LEU A 233 4.75 6.40 19.12
N VAL A 234 4.43 5.14 19.34
CA VAL A 234 3.52 4.38 18.48
C VAL A 234 2.24 4.09 19.24
N ALA A 235 1.11 4.41 18.63
CA ALA A 235 -0.19 4.08 19.16
C ALA A 235 -0.94 3.17 18.20
N PHE A 236 -1.50 2.09 18.74
CA PHE A 236 -2.34 1.15 18.02
C PHE A 236 -3.77 1.19 18.56
N GLN A 237 -4.72 1.22 17.64
CA GLN A 237 -6.12 0.97 17.94
C GLN A 237 -6.57 -0.24 17.14
N ALA A 238 -7.11 -1.25 17.80
CA ALA A 238 -7.69 -2.41 17.15
C ALA A 238 -9.19 -2.48 17.44
N MET A 239 -10.01 -2.62 16.40
CA MET A 239 -11.46 -2.72 16.51
C MET A 239 -11.95 -4.03 15.90
N ASP A 240 -12.77 -4.75 16.63
CA ASP A 240 -13.46 -5.94 16.15
C ASP A 240 -14.81 -5.61 15.47
N GLN A 241 -15.47 -6.62 14.90
CA GLN A 241 -16.77 -6.48 14.24
C GLN A 241 -17.90 -6.08 15.19
N GLN A 242 -17.74 -6.29 16.50
CA GLN A 242 -18.68 -5.89 17.54
C GLN A 242 -18.51 -4.41 17.93
N GLY A 243 -17.44 -3.78 17.45
CA GLY A 243 -17.08 -2.40 17.77
C GLY A 243 -16.31 -2.26 19.08
N THR A 244 -15.76 -3.36 19.60
CA THR A 244 -14.87 -3.33 20.76
C THR A 244 -13.55 -2.71 20.34
N LEU A 245 -13.17 -1.62 20.99
CA LEU A 245 -11.93 -0.90 20.72
C LEU A 245 -10.89 -1.22 21.79
N ARG A 246 -9.70 -1.61 21.36
CA ARG A 246 -8.51 -1.77 22.19
C ARG A 246 -7.50 -0.70 21.81
N PHE A 247 -6.83 -0.15 22.79
CA PHE A 247 -5.84 0.91 22.61
C PHE A 247 -4.56 0.54 23.32
N ILE A 248 -3.45 0.58 22.59
CA ILE A 248 -2.13 0.18 23.09
C ILE A 248 -1.12 1.22 22.61
N GLU A 249 -0.33 1.73 23.55
CA GLU A 249 0.77 2.65 23.23
C GLU A 249 2.12 2.06 23.66
N GLY A 250 3.16 2.42 22.95
CA GLY A 250 4.52 2.06 23.28
C GLY A 250 5.55 2.99 22.66
N ASN A 251 6.74 2.96 23.23
CA ASN A 251 7.87 3.74 22.78
C ASN A 251 8.99 2.78 22.36
N ALA A 252 9.63 3.04 21.21
CA ALA A 252 10.79 2.28 20.75
C ALA A 252 11.96 3.18 20.33
N GLY A 253 11.96 4.45 20.75
CA GLY A 253 12.96 5.46 20.40
C GLY A 253 12.58 6.31 19.20
N ASP A 254 13.38 7.34 18.95
CA ASP A 254 13.12 8.34 17.90
C ASP A 254 13.24 7.75 16.49
N GLY A 255 12.63 8.41 15.51
CA GLY A 255 12.77 8.09 14.10
C GLY A 255 12.07 6.81 13.66
N LEU A 256 10.99 6.42 14.34
CA LEU A 256 10.19 5.26 13.95
C LEU A 256 9.39 5.51 12.67
N GLU A 257 9.36 4.52 11.78
CA GLU A 257 8.52 4.51 10.59
C GLU A 257 7.89 3.12 10.42
N LEU A 258 6.56 3.06 10.33
CA LEU A 258 5.83 1.83 10.00
C LEU A 258 6.04 1.49 8.52
N LYS A 259 6.52 0.30 8.22
CA LYS A 259 6.74 -0.19 6.85
C LYS A 259 5.59 -1.05 6.34
N CYS A 260 5.14 -2.02 7.14
CA CYS A 260 3.97 -2.84 6.80
C CYS A 260 3.42 -3.56 8.03
N PHE A 261 2.18 -4.01 7.91
CA PHE A 261 1.62 -5.03 8.79
C PHE A 261 1.94 -6.41 8.23
N ALA A 262 2.38 -7.33 9.10
CA ALA A 262 2.71 -8.69 8.69
C ALA A 262 1.51 -9.65 8.79
N GLY A 263 0.62 -9.42 9.75
CA GLY A 263 -0.56 -10.26 9.97
C GLY A 263 -0.86 -10.48 11.45
N ILE A 264 -1.72 -11.48 11.72
CA ILE A 264 -2.12 -11.87 13.07
C ILE A 264 -1.86 -13.36 13.30
N ARG A 265 -1.36 -13.71 14.49
CA ARG A 265 -1.23 -15.08 14.94
C ARG A 265 -1.33 -15.15 16.47
N ASP A 266 -2.09 -16.10 16.97
CA ASP A 266 -2.24 -16.37 18.42
C ASP A 266 -2.60 -15.06 19.20
N GLN A 267 -3.56 -14.28 18.68
CA GLN A 267 -4.01 -12.99 19.21
C GLN A 267 -2.94 -11.88 19.22
N LYS A 268 -1.79 -12.11 18.59
CA LYS A 268 -0.75 -11.09 18.41
C LYS A 268 -0.76 -10.54 16.98
N VAL A 269 -0.76 -9.22 16.87
CA VAL A 269 -0.56 -8.50 15.61
C VAL A 269 0.91 -8.21 15.44
N TYR A 270 1.43 -8.48 14.25
CA TYR A 270 2.83 -8.25 13.90
C TYR A 270 2.96 -7.13 12.89
N SER A 271 3.85 -6.18 13.15
CA SER A 271 4.10 -5.02 12.31
C SER A 271 5.60 -4.77 12.16
N LEU A 272 6.03 -4.38 10.97
CA LEU A 272 7.41 -4.09 10.66
C LEU A 272 7.66 -2.59 10.70
N PHE A 273 8.67 -2.19 11.44
CA PHE A 273 9.12 -0.81 11.55
C PHE A 273 10.59 -0.67 11.18
N THR A 274 10.97 0.54 10.86
CA THR A 274 12.37 0.99 10.89
C THR A 274 12.53 2.05 11.97
N ARG A 275 13.73 2.13 12.53
CA ARG A 275 14.14 3.18 13.45
C ARG A 275 15.44 3.80 12.94
N GLU A 276 15.48 5.12 12.83
CA GLU A 276 16.70 5.90 12.57
C GLU A 276 17.23 6.46 13.90
N ASP A 277 18.32 5.87 14.38
CA ASP A 277 19.07 6.37 15.53
C ASP A 277 20.56 6.51 15.11
N ASP A 278 21.50 5.88 15.78
CA ASP A 278 22.94 5.80 15.35
C ASP A 278 23.17 4.91 14.11
N GLY A 279 22.16 4.67 13.35
CA GLY A 279 22.05 3.81 12.17
C GLY A 279 20.62 3.35 11.98
N VAL A 280 20.30 2.75 10.84
CA VAL A 280 18.96 2.23 10.59
C VAL A 280 18.82 0.82 11.13
N GLN A 281 17.79 0.59 11.93
CA GLN A 281 17.44 -0.72 12.48
C GLN A 281 16.06 -1.16 11.98
N TRP A 282 15.91 -2.45 11.73
CA TRP A 282 14.63 -3.07 11.46
C TRP A 282 14.06 -3.66 12.74
N LEU A 283 12.83 -3.30 13.04
CA LEU A 283 12.14 -3.70 14.27
C LEU A 283 10.85 -4.43 13.94
N LEU A 284 10.65 -5.60 14.53
CA LEU A 284 9.37 -6.27 14.58
C LEU A 284 8.65 -5.84 15.86
N CYS A 285 7.49 -5.24 15.71
CA CYS A 285 6.57 -4.99 16.81
C CYS A 285 5.55 -6.13 16.90
N SER A 286 5.46 -6.80 18.03
CA SER A 286 4.39 -7.72 18.35
C SER A 286 3.45 -7.10 19.37
N ILE A 287 2.16 -7.06 19.06
CA ILE A 287 1.11 -6.44 19.86
C ILE A 287 0.22 -7.54 20.37
N ASP A 288 0.26 -7.82 21.67
CA ASP A 288 -0.64 -8.76 22.32
C ASP A 288 -1.97 -8.08 22.63
N LEU A 289 -3.02 -8.51 21.92
CA LEU A 289 -4.35 -7.91 22.04
C LEU A 289 -5.08 -8.31 23.33
N ASP A 290 -4.72 -9.42 23.96
CA ASP A 290 -5.35 -9.88 25.19
C ASP A 290 -4.71 -9.23 26.42
N GLU A 291 -3.40 -9.08 26.39
CA GLU A 291 -2.62 -8.47 27.50
C GLU A 291 -2.46 -6.96 27.35
N ASN A 292 -2.80 -6.38 26.20
CA ASN A 292 -2.58 -4.97 25.83
C ASN A 292 -1.11 -4.56 25.99
N THR A 293 -0.20 -5.37 25.49
CA THR A 293 1.25 -5.11 25.56
C THR A 293 1.88 -5.06 24.17
N LEU A 294 2.99 -4.32 24.08
CA LEU A 294 3.83 -4.35 22.89
C LEU A 294 5.21 -4.86 23.25
N GLU A 295 5.80 -5.63 22.33
CA GLU A 295 7.19 -6.08 22.41
C GLU A 295 7.92 -5.71 21.12
N TRP A 296 9.14 -5.24 21.27
CA TRP A 296 10.01 -4.89 20.15
C TRP A 296 11.16 -5.88 20.04
N THR A 297 11.39 -6.36 18.83
CA THR A 297 12.49 -7.28 18.52
C THR A 297 13.25 -6.75 17.32
N GLU A 298 14.55 -6.52 17.46
CA GLU A 298 15.41 -6.22 16.32
C GLU A 298 15.55 -7.45 15.43
N ILE A 299 15.41 -7.25 14.11
CA ILE A 299 15.45 -8.35 13.14
C ILE A 299 16.50 -8.11 12.05
N PRO A 300 17.14 -9.19 11.55
CA PRO A 300 18.29 -9.12 10.67
C PRO A 300 17.90 -8.91 9.19
N LEU A 301 17.13 -7.85 8.90
CA LEU A 301 16.84 -7.47 7.52
C LEU A 301 17.98 -6.64 6.92
N ASN A 302 18.03 -6.57 5.58
CA ASN A 302 19.05 -5.80 4.90
C ASN A 302 18.88 -4.29 5.17
N HIS A 303 19.87 -3.70 5.84
CA HIS A 303 19.86 -2.29 6.22
C HIS A 303 19.98 -1.34 5.03
N ASP A 304 20.63 -1.76 3.95
CA ASP A 304 20.78 -0.95 2.73
C ASP A 304 19.44 -0.73 2.01
N LEU A 305 18.42 -1.55 2.34
CA LEU A 305 17.10 -1.52 1.72
C LEU A 305 16.03 -0.80 2.55
N VAL A 306 16.41 -0.08 3.57
CA VAL A 306 15.47 0.58 4.51
C VAL A 306 14.55 1.60 3.83
N TRP A 307 15.01 2.26 2.79
CA TRP A 307 14.27 3.27 2.04
C TRP A 307 13.26 2.68 1.05
N TYR A 308 13.31 1.38 0.82
CA TYR A 308 12.44 0.71 -0.13
C TYR A 308 11.20 0.14 0.58
N ALA A 309 10.16 -0.07 -0.22
CA ALA A 309 8.95 -0.70 0.29
C ALA A 309 9.24 -2.14 0.76
N ALA A 310 8.59 -2.53 1.82
CA ALA A 310 8.63 -3.88 2.34
C ALA A 310 7.21 -4.45 2.43
N ALA A 311 7.11 -5.77 2.36
CA ALA A 311 5.87 -6.52 2.61
C ALA A 311 6.18 -7.74 3.46
N ALA A 312 5.16 -8.30 4.09
CA ALA A 312 5.32 -9.47 4.93
C ALA A 312 4.18 -10.48 4.76
N ALA A 313 4.43 -11.72 5.14
CA ALA A 313 3.44 -12.78 5.22
C ALA A 313 3.72 -13.69 6.41
N ILE A 314 2.67 -14.13 7.10
CA ILE A 314 2.78 -15.09 8.20
C ILE A 314 2.59 -16.51 7.66
N ILE A 315 3.55 -17.37 7.95
CA ILE A 315 3.48 -18.81 7.65
C ILE A 315 3.55 -19.63 8.94
N PRO A 316 3.22 -20.93 8.93
CA PRO A 316 3.24 -21.71 10.15
C PRO A 316 4.54 -21.67 10.95
N ASP A 317 5.67 -21.56 10.25
CA ASP A 317 7.00 -21.64 10.86
C ASP A 317 7.60 -20.28 11.24
N GLY A 318 7.00 -19.15 10.81
CA GLY A 318 7.55 -17.81 11.07
C GLY A 318 6.88 -16.70 10.27
N ILE A 319 7.59 -15.58 10.16
CA ILE A 319 7.21 -14.42 9.34
C ILE A 319 8.21 -14.29 8.20
N VAL A 320 7.70 -14.17 6.99
CA VAL A 320 8.52 -13.88 5.80
C VAL A 320 8.41 -12.42 5.46
N PHE A 321 9.52 -11.74 5.39
CA PHE A 321 9.64 -10.36 4.92
C PHE A 321 10.18 -10.34 3.50
N ALA A 322 9.63 -9.50 2.66
CA ALA A 322 10.13 -9.22 1.32
C ALA A 322 10.58 -7.76 1.24
N GLN A 323 11.79 -7.54 0.75
CA GLN A 323 12.37 -6.22 0.50
C GLN A 323 12.74 -6.12 -0.99
N HIS A 324 12.46 -4.99 -1.60
CA HIS A 324 12.79 -4.73 -3.00
C HIS A 324 14.03 -3.84 -3.10
N ASP A 325 15.04 -4.30 -3.83
CA ASP A 325 16.18 -3.50 -4.26
C ASP A 325 15.94 -3.04 -5.71
N GLY A 326 15.56 -1.77 -5.86
CA GLY A 326 15.26 -1.18 -7.17
C GLY A 326 16.50 -0.99 -8.03
N GLU A 327 17.69 -0.84 -7.44
CA GLU A 327 18.95 -0.63 -8.18
C GLU A 327 19.47 -1.94 -8.76
N GLN A 328 19.38 -3.02 -7.99
CA GLN A 328 19.89 -4.33 -8.40
C GLN A 328 18.81 -5.21 -9.06
N HIS A 329 17.56 -4.77 -9.11
CA HIS A 329 16.41 -5.54 -9.59
C HIS A 329 16.29 -6.90 -8.90
N GLN A 330 16.30 -6.86 -7.57
CA GLN A 330 16.25 -8.05 -6.73
C GLN A 330 15.18 -7.94 -5.65
N LEU A 331 14.64 -9.08 -5.28
CA LEU A 331 13.80 -9.24 -4.10
C LEU A 331 14.54 -10.09 -3.07
N TYR A 332 14.67 -9.56 -1.88
CA TYR A 332 15.20 -10.26 -0.73
C TYR A 332 14.04 -10.77 0.11
N PHE A 333 14.01 -12.06 0.35
CA PHE A 333 13.07 -12.68 1.27
C PHE A 333 13.83 -13.15 2.50
N THR A 334 13.36 -12.75 3.68
CA THR A 334 13.91 -13.19 4.96
C THR A 334 12.81 -13.88 5.74
N LEU A 335 12.98 -15.18 6.03
CA LEU A 335 12.16 -15.91 6.98
C LEU A 335 12.73 -15.73 8.38
N LEU A 336 11.98 -15.10 9.27
CA LEU A 336 12.23 -15.11 10.72
C LEU A 336 11.36 -16.19 11.34
N LYS A 337 11.99 -17.27 11.85
CA LYS A 337 11.27 -18.35 12.48
C LYS A 337 10.86 -18.00 13.91
N TRP A 338 9.83 -18.69 14.41
CA TRP A 338 9.35 -18.48 15.80
C TRP A 338 10.38 -18.82 16.88
N ASP A 339 11.42 -19.58 16.56
CA ASP A 339 12.56 -19.87 17.46
C ASP A 339 13.65 -18.79 17.43
N GLY A 340 13.45 -17.70 16.68
CA GLY A 340 14.41 -16.60 16.52
C GLY A 340 15.49 -16.86 15.46
N THR A 341 15.54 -18.04 14.84
CA THR A 341 16.47 -18.30 13.74
C THR A 341 15.94 -17.68 12.44
N HIS A 342 16.83 -17.39 11.49
CA HIS A 342 16.45 -16.81 10.20
C HIS A 342 17.08 -17.52 9.02
N ALA A 343 16.43 -17.39 7.85
CA ALA A 343 16.92 -17.87 6.57
C ALA A 343 16.63 -16.84 5.49
N ASN A 344 17.54 -16.67 4.54
CA ASN A 344 17.43 -15.70 3.46
C ASN A 344 17.29 -16.39 2.10
N PHE A 345 16.51 -15.78 1.23
CA PHE A 345 16.31 -16.18 -0.15
C PHE A 345 16.36 -14.95 -1.05
N LEU A 346 17.05 -15.05 -2.19
CA LEU A 346 17.20 -13.98 -3.16
C LEU A 346 16.52 -14.38 -4.47
N SER A 347 15.66 -13.52 -5.00
CA SER A 347 15.03 -13.66 -6.31
C SER A 347 15.36 -12.47 -7.19
N ARG A 348 15.64 -12.72 -8.48
CA ARG A 348 15.76 -11.66 -9.47
C ARG A 348 14.40 -11.32 -10.04
N ILE A 349 14.16 -10.02 -10.26
CA ILE A 349 12.98 -9.51 -10.94
C ILE A 349 13.36 -8.85 -12.27
N PRO A 350 12.45 -8.77 -13.25
CA PRO A 350 12.66 -7.99 -14.46
C PRO A 350 12.95 -6.52 -14.14
N ASN A 351 13.70 -5.87 -15.03
CA ASN A 351 13.87 -4.42 -14.97
C ASN A 351 12.50 -3.73 -15.08
N GLY A 352 12.29 -2.67 -14.31
CA GLY A 352 11.05 -1.92 -14.30
C GLY A 352 10.67 -1.46 -12.90
N TYR A 353 9.44 -1.02 -12.79
CA TYR A 353 8.83 -0.62 -11.52
C TYR A 353 8.26 -1.84 -10.80
N HIS A 354 8.35 -1.82 -9.50
CA HIS A 354 7.85 -2.85 -8.62
C HIS A 354 7.13 -2.20 -7.44
N GLN A 355 5.91 -2.64 -7.17
CA GLN A 355 5.13 -2.16 -6.03
C GLN A 355 4.49 -3.33 -5.31
N PHE A 356 4.73 -3.44 -4.01
CA PHE A 356 3.97 -4.35 -3.17
C PHE A 356 2.53 -3.88 -3.04
N LEU A 357 1.63 -4.83 -2.98
CA LEU A 357 0.20 -4.61 -2.82
C LEU A 357 -0.22 -4.99 -1.40
N ASP A 358 -1.33 -4.42 -0.96
CA ASP A 358 -1.95 -4.83 0.28
C ASP A 358 -2.20 -6.35 0.28
N PRO A 359 -1.96 -7.04 1.40
CA PRO A 359 -2.13 -8.48 1.48
C PRO A 359 -3.59 -8.87 1.25
N ARG A 360 -3.81 -9.78 0.31
CA ARG A 360 -5.12 -10.41 0.10
C ARG A 360 -5.41 -11.47 1.16
N ASP A 361 -4.36 -12.14 1.55
CA ASP A 361 -4.32 -13.10 2.66
C ASP A 361 -3.01 -12.93 3.42
N GLU A 362 -2.95 -13.44 4.63
CA GLU A 362 -1.77 -13.32 5.49
C GLU A 362 -0.62 -14.26 5.10
N LYS A 363 -0.83 -15.13 4.10
CA LYS A 363 0.09 -16.21 3.70
C LYS A 363 0.87 -15.94 2.43
N SER A 364 0.52 -14.89 1.71
CA SER A 364 1.15 -14.54 0.44
C SER A 364 1.55 -13.08 0.37
N ILE A 365 2.61 -12.81 -0.38
CA ILE A 365 3.06 -11.46 -0.70
C ILE A 365 2.72 -11.21 -2.17
N ARG A 366 2.08 -10.09 -2.46
CA ARG A 366 1.69 -9.72 -3.81
C ARG A 366 2.41 -8.46 -4.25
N ALA A 367 2.73 -8.41 -5.52
CA ALA A 367 3.33 -7.24 -6.13
C ALA A 367 2.84 -7.08 -7.58
N ILE A 368 2.86 -5.85 -8.06
CA ILE A 368 2.69 -5.54 -9.47
C ILE A 368 4.00 -5.01 -10.04
N LEU A 369 4.36 -5.52 -11.22
CA LEU A 369 5.56 -5.16 -11.95
C LEU A 369 5.19 -4.60 -13.31
N TRP A 370 5.77 -3.46 -13.71
CA TRP A 370 5.59 -2.87 -15.04
C TRP A 370 6.86 -2.10 -15.45
N ASP A 371 7.09 -1.93 -16.73
CA ASP A 371 8.29 -1.25 -17.26
C ASP A 371 8.10 0.23 -17.61
N GLY A 372 6.87 0.74 -17.48
CA GLY A 372 6.51 2.12 -17.81
C GLY A 372 6.40 2.41 -19.32
N VAL A 373 6.63 1.42 -20.17
CA VAL A 373 6.68 1.59 -21.64
C VAL A 373 5.73 0.64 -22.34
N SER A 374 5.68 -0.63 -21.93
CA SER A 374 4.80 -1.62 -22.53
C SER A 374 3.37 -1.51 -22.02
N ASP A 375 2.45 -2.01 -22.81
CA ASP A 375 1.04 -2.17 -22.44
C ASP A 375 0.77 -3.37 -21.52
N CYS A 376 1.81 -3.90 -20.88
CA CYS A 376 1.74 -5.08 -20.04
C CYS A 376 2.33 -4.83 -18.66
N ALA A 377 1.60 -5.25 -17.62
CA ALA A 377 2.13 -5.40 -16.27
C ALA A 377 1.97 -6.84 -15.80
N SER A 378 2.72 -7.25 -14.80
CA SER A 378 2.62 -8.57 -14.19
C SER A 378 2.15 -8.45 -12.75
N LEU A 379 0.99 -9.02 -12.43
CA LEU A 379 0.58 -9.24 -11.06
C LEU A 379 1.24 -10.54 -10.57
N VAL A 380 2.12 -10.43 -9.59
CA VAL A 380 2.90 -11.56 -9.07
C VAL A 380 2.46 -11.86 -7.65
N THR A 381 2.28 -13.15 -7.36
CA THR A 381 2.02 -13.65 -6.02
C THR A 381 3.18 -14.55 -5.62
N TYR A 382 3.79 -14.23 -4.50
CA TYR A 382 4.87 -14.97 -3.85
C TYR A 382 4.28 -15.75 -2.69
N THR A 383 4.38 -17.06 -2.73
CA THR A 383 3.88 -17.95 -1.68
C THR A 383 5.06 -18.62 -0.99
N PRO A 384 5.50 -18.09 0.16
CA PRO A 384 6.59 -18.68 0.92
C PRO A 384 6.14 -19.99 1.59
N ALA A 385 7.06 -20.96 1.66
CA ALA A 385 6.86 -22.22 2.35
C ALA A 385 8.18 -22.73 2.92
N CYS A 386 8.10 -23.38 4.08
CA CYS A 386 9.25 -24.15 4.57
C CYS A 386 9.38 -25.43 3.76
N CYS A 387 10.60 -25.79 3.37
CA CYS A 387 10.86 -27.06 2.75
C CYS A 387 10.63 -28.17 3.80
N ALA A 388 9.78 -29.13 3.49
CA ALA A 388 9.67 -30.33 4.32
C ALA A 388 11.05 -30.99 4.40
N ARG A 389 11.54 -31.22 5.64
CA ARG A 389 12.78 -31.93 5.89
C ARG A 389 12.63 -33.43 5.63
#